data_ee4168372ab44f27470c7848b3169261
#
_entry.id   ee4168372ab44f27470c7848b3169261
#
_cell.length_a   1.000
_cell.length_b   1.000
_cell.length_c   1.000
_cell.angle_alpha   90.00
_cell.angle_beta   90.00
_cell.angle_gamma   90.00
#
_symmetry.space_group_name_H-M   'P 1'
#
loop_
_entity.id
_entity.type
_entity.pdbx_description
1 polymer ?
#
loop_
_entity_poly.entity_id
_entity_poly.type
_entity_poly.pdbx_seq_one_letter_code
_entity_poly.pdbx_strand_id
1 'polypeptide(L)'
;RLLLVVSAAGGRGRRVVACCARATDDGVCRGVSLAEAKAIVSGPPGGGDGAGGESNVGLDVVLADEESDRRALAGEARRAWRFTPLVSLPSGTGSARSIDEDARSRPDTVLANITGCGHLFGGDLGLALEMQSECLQRGYRVRVSVADSPGTAWAIARAAQWADLPWTPLVVSEGRDELWMRRLPIEALALQPGVVRSLRELDVVKVDRLLELPVGEIKRRFGDETLWRIDRALGRVQEPLECLPMPDPVMAGRIFEFPVSRSDWLQEGLRELVVEVAAGLQSRGRVAGRLVCRVRSE
;
A
#
# COMPACT_ATOMS: atom_id res chain seq x y z
N ARG A 1 5.87 -20.39 -16.94
CA ARG A 1 4.64 -19.72 -17.37
C ARG A 1 4.76 -18.24 -17.10
N LEU A 2 4.27 -17.42 -18.03
CA LEU A 2 4.19 -15.97 -17.90
C LEU A 2 2.78 -15.62 -17.43
N LEU A 3 2.67 -14.67 -16.49
CA LEU A 3 1.38 -14.22 -15.97
C LEU A 3 1.17 -12.75 -16.32
N LEU A 4 0.06 -12.46 -16.99
CA LEU A 4 -0.42 -11.12 -17.24
C LEU A 4 -1.77 -10.91 -16.55
N VAL A 5 -1.91 -9.80 -15.84
CA VAL A 5 -3.20 -9.32 -15.35
C VAL A 5 -3.65 -8.18 -16.28
N VAL A 6 -4.84 -8.28 -16.82
CA VAL A 6 -5.38 -7.32 -17.78
C VAL A 6 -6.65 -6.67 -17.27
N SER A 7 -6.89 -5.40 -17.66
CA SER A 7 -8.14 -4.71 -17.35
C SER A 7 -9.32 -5.40 -17.99
N ALA A 8 -10.52 -5.25 -17.40
CA ALA A 8 -11.77 -5.55 -18.09
C ALA A 8 -11.82 -4.76 -19.42
N ALA A 9 -12.47 -5.33 -20.44
CA ALA A 9 -12.56 -4.69 -21.74
C ALA A 9 -13.32 -3.36 -21.65
N GLY A 10 -12.61 -2.25 -21.79
CA GLY A 10 -13.19 -0.93 -22.04
C GLY A 10 -13.10 -0.60 -23.53
N GLY A 11 -13.66 0.51 -23.96
CA GLY A 11 -13.72 0.92 -25.38
C GLY A 11 -12.37 0.99 -26.13
N ARG A 12 -11.24 0.81 -25.45
CA ARG A 12 -9.87 0.76 -26.01
C ARG A 12 -9.21 -0.64 -25.92
N GLY A 13 -9.99 -1.70 -25.66
CA GLY A 13 -9.47 -3.05 -25.52
C GLY A 13 -8.83 -3.35 -24.16
N ARG A 14 -8.38 -4.61 -23.98
CA ARG A 14 -7.72 -5.06 -22.74
C ARG A 14 -6.29 -4.54 -22.69
N ARG A 15 -5.89 -3.97 -21.55
CA ARG A 15 -4.52 -3.49 -21.32
C ARG A 15 -3.90 -4.23 -20.13
N VAL A 16 -2.60 -4.43 -20.20
CA VAL A 16 -1.82 -5.02 -19.09
C VAL A 16 -1.81 -4.05 -17.93
N VAL A 17 -2.24 -4.53 -16.79
CA VAL A 17 -2.31 -3.78 -15.55
C VAL A 17 -1.29 -4.23 -14.53
N ALA A 18 -0.90 -5.50 -14.59
CA ALA A 18 0.24 -6.06 -13.87
C ALA A 18 0.79 -7.24 -14.67
N CYS A 19 2.06 -7.54 -14.48
CA CYS A 19 2.73 -8.70 -15.05
C CYS A 19 3.76 -9.25 -14.07
N CYS A 20 4.11 -10.52 -14.21
CA CYS A 20 5.17 -11.12 -13.42
C CYS A 20 6.55 -10.60 -13.85
N ALA A 21 7.56 -10.75 -12.99
CA ALA A 21 8.92 -10.28 -13.24
C ALA A 21 9.45 -10.78 -14.60
N ARG A 22 9.26 -12.06 -14.91
CA ARG A 22 9.71 -12.64 -16.20
C ARG A 22 9.07 -11.96 -17.40
N ALA A 23 7.78 -11.59 -17.35
CA ALA A 23 7.14 -10.86 -18.44
C ALA A 23 7.70 -9.42 -18.56
N THR A 24 8.09 -8.82 -17.42
CA THR A 24 8.77 -7.52 -17.42
C THR A 24 10.17 -7.63 -18.04
N ASP A 25 10.91 -8.67 -17.75
CA ASP A 25 12.24 -8.94 -18.32
C ASP A 25 12.15 -9.15 -19.84
N ASP A 26 11.06 -9.77 -20.31
CA ASP A 26 10.77 -9.93 -21.74
C ASP A 26 10.30 -8.59 -22.40
N GLY A 27 10.17 -7.50 -21.65
CA GLY A 27 9.84 -6.16 -22.14
C GLY A 27 8.35 -5.79 -22.05
N VAL A 28 7.51 -6.62 -21.40
CA VAL A 28 6.10 -6.27 -21.19
C VAL A 28 5.96 -5.22 -20.10
N CYS A 29 5.37 -4.07 -20.45
CA CYS A 29 5.14 -2.97 -19.51
C CYS A 29 3.64 -2.80 -19.19
N ARG A 30 3.35 -2.16 -18.06
CA ARG A 30 1.98 -1.71 -17.73
C ARG A 30 1.46 -0.74 -18.80
N GLY A 31 0.18 -0.86 -19.15
CA GLY A 31 -0.48 0.02 -20.11
C GLY A 31 -0.42 -0.44 -21.56
N VAL A 32 0.45 -1.38 -21.92
CA VAL A 32 0.47 -1.96 -23.28
C VAL A 32 -0.82 -2.77 -23.53
N SER A 33 -1.26 -2.85 -24.77
CA SER A 33 -2.41 -3.68 -25.11
C SER A 33 -2.09 -5.17 -24.93
N LEU A 34 -3.11 -5.98 -24.66
CA LEU A 34 -2.92 -7.43 -24.57
C LEU A 34 -2.35 -8.02 -25.86
N ALA A 35 -2.72 -7.48 -27.03
CA ALA A 35 -2.20 -7.93 -28.30
C ALA A 35 -0.71 -7.63 -28.43
N GLU A 36 -0.29 -6.43 -28.08
CA GLU A 36 1.11 -6.01 -28.05
C GLU A 36 1.94 -6.82 -27.05
N ALA A 37 1.42 -7.02 -25.82
CA ALA A 37 2.08 -7.87 -24.83
C ALA A 37 2.27 -9.31 -25.31
N LYS A 38 1.27 -9.88 -26.00
CA LYS A 38 1.40 -11.20 -26.64
C LYS A 38 2.48 -11.21 -27.70
N ALA A 39 2.54 -10.18 -28.55
CA ALA A 39 3.56 -10.07 -29.60
C ALA A 39 4.98 -9.97 -29.01
N ILE A 40 5.16 -9.21 -27.94
CA ILE A 40 6.45 -9.10 -27.22
C ILE A 40 6.90 -10.47 -26.69
N VAL A 41 5.99 -11.21 -26.05
CA VAL A 41 6.28 -12.52 -25.45
C VAL A 41 6.52 -13.61 -26.51
N SER A 42 5.83 -13.52 -27.68
CA SER A 42 5.97 -14.52 -28.74
C SER A 42 7.23 -14.32 -29.60
N GLY A 43 7.91 -13.19 -29.47
CA GLY A 43 9.05 -12.82 -30.31
C GLY A 43 8.66 -12.50 -31.76
N PRO A 44 9.58 -11.94 -32.57
CA PRO A 44 9.30 -11.67 -33.99
C PRO A 44 9.11 -13.00 -34.77
N PRO A 45 8.16 -13.08 -35.66
CA PRO A 45 8.04 -14.21 -36.57
C PRO A 45 9.23 -14.20 -37.56
N GLY A 46 10.21 -15.04 -37.36
CA GLY A 46 11.22 -15.26 -38.36
C GLY A 46 12.68 -15.19 -37.91
N GLY A 47 13.29 -16.34 -37.69
CA GLY A 47 14.72 -16.47 -37.49
C GLY A 47 15.15 -17.84 -36.98
N GLY A 48 14.80 -18.91 -37.71
CA GLY A 48 15.27 -20.25 -37.39
C GLY A 48 14.63 -21.30 -38.27
N ASP A 49 15.37 -21.70 -39.34
CA ASP A 49 15.04 -22.87 -40.13
C ASP A 49 14.95 -24.13 -39.25
N GLY A 50 13.84 -24.80 -39.24
CA GLY A 50 13.77 -26.17 -38.78
C GLY A 50 12.72 -26.47 -37.71
N ALA A 51 11.70 -27.19 -38.17
CA ALA A 51 10.70 -27.93 -37.43
C ALA A 51 9.62 -27.12 -36.69
N GLY A 52 8.40 -27.20 -37.22
CA GLY A 52 7.16 -26.66 -36.67
C GLY A 52 6.92 -27.08 -35.22
N GLY A 53 7.29 -26.22 -34.34
CA GLY A 53 6.90 -26.22 -32.95
C GLY A 53 6.39 -24.83 -32.64
N GLU A 54 5.07 -24.66 -32.52
CA GLU A 54 4.48 -23.50 -31.84
C GLU A 54 5.16 -23.40 -30.48
N SER A 55 6.03 -22.37 -30.33
CA SER A 55 6.58 -22.00 -29.03
C SER A 55 5.42 -21.51 -28.18
N ASN A 56 4.65 -22.42 -27.66
CA ASN A 56 3.56 -22.16 -26.73
C ASN A 56 4.22 -21.77 -25.39
N VAL A 57 4.78 -20.56 -25.34
CA VAL A 57 5.16 -19.96 -24.08
C VAL A 57 3.87 -19.86 -23.28
N GLY A 58 3.72 -20.71 -22.25
CA GLY A 58 2.49 -20.79 -21.46
C GLY A 58 2.21 -19.43 -20.84
N LEU A 59 1.38 -18.64 -21.52
CA LEU A 59 0.96 -17.31 -21.09
C LEU A 59 -0.40 -17.40 -20.42
N ASP A 60 -0.41 -17.22 -19.12
CA ASP A 60 -1.64 -17.13 -18.33
C ASP A 60 -2.12 -15.68 -18.31
N VAL A 61 -3.35 -15.45 -18.76
CA VAL A 61 -3.96 -14.11 -18.77
C VAL A 61 -5.13 -14.11 -17.79
N VAL A 62 -5.05 -13.27 -16.76
CA VAL A 62 -6.07 -13.14 -15.72
C VAL A 62 -6.71 -11.75 -15.82
N LEU A 63 -8.03 -11.67 -15.64
CA LEU A 63 -8.71 -10.38 -15.53
C LEU A 63 -8.47 -9.78 -14.15
N ALA A 64 -8.26 -8.46 -14.12
CA ALA A 64 -8.20 -7.73 -12.86
C ALA A 64 -9.58 -7.75 -12.19
N ASP A 65 -9.60 -8.09 -10.93
CA ASP A 65 -10.78 -8.03 -10.06
C ASP A 65 -10.54 -6.95 -8.99
N GLU A 66 -10.88 -5.71 -9.33
CA GLU A 66 -10.63 -4.56 -8.46
C GLU A 66 -11.37 -4.66 -7.12
N GLU A 67 -12.54 -5.31 -7.10
CA GLU A 67 -13.31 -5.47 -5.88
C GLU A 67 -12.67 -6.49 -4.92
N SER A 68 -12.17 -7.59 -5.46
CA SER A 68 -11.39 -8.56 -4.67
C SER A 68 -10.08 -7.96 -4.19
N ASP A 69 -9.40 -7.17 -5.02
CA ASP A 69 -8.17 -6.46 -4.65
C ASP A 69 -8.42 -5.46 -3.51
N ARG A 70 -9.51 -4.68 -3.57
CA ARG A 70 -9.92 -3.76 -2.49
C ARG A 70 -10.22 -4.50 -1.19
N ARG A 71 -10.94 -5.63 -1.28
CA ARG A 71 -11.23 -6.45 -0.09
C ARG A 71 -9.97 -7.03 0.52
N ALA A 72 -9.05 -7.52 -0.29
CA ALA A 72 -7.76 -8.04 0.17
C ALA A 72 -6.95 -6.94 0.86
N LEU A 73 -6.83 -5.76 0.24
CA LEU A 73 -6.11 -4.64 0.83
C LEU A 73 -6.76 -4.15 2.13
N ALA A 74 -8.10 -4.10 2.20
CA ALA A 74 -8.82 -3.78 3.43
C ALA A 74 -8.59 -4.83 4.53
N GLY A 75 -8.38 -6.09 4.14
CA GLY A 75 -7.95 -7.16 5.05
C GLY A 75 -6.57 -6.88 5.63
N GLU A 76 -5.61 -6.50 4.80
CA GLU A 76 -4.25 -6.16 5.24
C GLU A 76 -4.22 -4.88 6.10
N ALA A 77 -5.01 -3.87 5.76
CA ALA A 77 -5.15 -2.67 6.58
C ALA A 77 -5.68 -2.98 7.98
N ARG A 78 -6.67 -3.90 8.10
CA ARG A 78 -7.16 -4.34 9.42
C ARG A 78 -6.10 -5.11 10.23
N ARG A 79 -5.20 -5.84 9.57
CA ARG A 79 -4.08 -6.52 10.23
C ARG A 79 -3.05 -5.52 10.74
N ALA A 80 -2.85 -4.40 10.04
CA ALA A 80 -1.96 -3.34 10.45
C ALA A 80 -2.39 -2.68 11.79
N TRP A 81 -3.65 -2.87 12.25
CA TRP A 81 -4.06 -2.45 13.60
C TRP A 81 -3.28 -3.13 14.74
N ARG A 82 -2.56 -4.20 14.46
CA ARG A 82 -1.64 -4.79 15.42
C ARG A 82 -0.48 -3.84 15.76
N PHE A 83 -0.08 -3.01 14.82
CA PHE A 83 1.06 -2.10 14.93
C PHE A 83 0.66 -0.71 15.39
N THR A 84 -0.49 -0.22 14.93
CA THR A 84 -1.04 1.10 15.27
C THR A 84 -2.55 1.12 15.07
N PRO A 85 -3.31 1.84 15.91
CA PRO A 85 -4.74 2.01 15.71
C PRO A 85 -5.09 2.93 14.53
N LEU A 86 -4.13 3.75 14.07
CA LEU A 86 -4.31 4.79 13.07
C LEU A 86 -3.89 4.28 11.68
N VAL A 87 -4.75 3.53 11.03
CA VAL A 87 -4.52 2.95 9.70
C VAL A 87 -5.51 3.54 8.70
N SER A 88 -5.02 3.94 7.55
CA SER A 88 -5.78 4.54 6.46
C SER A 88 -5.58 3.76 5.16
N LEU A 89 -6.64 3.68 4.39
CA LEU A 89 -6.58 3.32 2.98
C LEU A 89 -6.74 4.62 2.19
N PRO A 90 -5.82 4.97 1.30
CA PRO A 90 -6.00 6.10 0.41
C PRO A 90 -7.21 5.82 -0.49
N SER A 91 -8.40 6.22 -0.04
CA SER A 91 -9.64 5.99 -0.78
C SER A 91 -9.94 7.18 -1.68
N GLY A 92 -10.33 6.90 -2.91
CA GLY A 92 -10.76 7.92 -3.86
C GLY A 92 -12.13 8.55 -3.57
N THR A 93 -12.70 8.38 -2.36
CA THR A 93 -14.06 8.80 -2.00
C THR A 93 -14.14 9.97 -1.01
N GLY A 94 -13.01 10.39 -0.42
CA GLY A 94 -12.98 11.58 0.43
C GLY A 94 -12.93 12.87 -0.38
N SER A 95 -13.50 13.96 0.15
CA SER A 95 -13.47 15.32 -0.42
C SER A 95 -12.05 15.92 -0.49
N ALA A 96 -11.05 15.25 0.04
CA ALA A 96 -9.64 15.56 -0.17
C ALA A 96 -9.22 15.08 -1.56
N ARG A 97 -8.71 15.97 -2.39
CA ARG A 97 -8.09 15.68 -3.68
C ARG A 97 -7.06 14.57 -3.50
N SER A 98 -7.43 13.33 -3.85
CA SER A 98 -6.67 12.12 -3.51
C SER A 98 -5.30 12.10 -4.19
N ILE A 99 -4.37 11.33 -3.57
CA ILE A 99 -2.97 11.20 -3.93
C ILE A 99 -2.79 10.81 -5.40
N ASP A 100 -3.74 10.10 -5.99
CA ASP A 100 -3.61 9.66 -7.37
C ASP A 100 -4.97 9.26 -7.96
N GLU A 101 -5.34 9.76 -9.14
CA GLU A 101 -6.48 9.24 -9.90
C GLU A 101 -6.24 7.78 -10.32
N ASP A 102 -4.98 7.40 -10.53
CA ASP A 102 -4.59 6.01 -10.77
C ASP A 102 -4.70 5.15 -9.51
N ALA A 103 -4.46 5.70 -8.30
CA ALA A 103 -4.69 5.00 -7.05
C ALA A 103 -6.18 4.81 -6.72
N ARG A 104 -7.07 5.62 -7.31
CA ARG A 104 -8.53 5.43 -7.23
C ARG A 104 -8.98 4.17 -7.95
N SER A 105 -8.34 3.86 -9.07
CA SER A 105 -8.66 2.66 -9.85
C SER A 105 -8.03 1.38 -9.28
N ARG A 106 -6.97 1.50 -8.45
CA ARG A 106 -6.26 0.34 -7.88
C ARG A 106 -5.62 0.67 -6.56
N PRO A 107 -6.32 0.44 -5.46
CA PRO A 107 -5.72 0.57 -4.15
C PRO A 107 -4.60 -0.45 -4.00
N ASP A 108 -3.39 0.04 -3.81
CA ASP A 108 -2.18 -0.78 -3.65
C ASP A 108 -1.36 -0.39 -2.41
N THR A 109 -1.89 0.54 -1.61
CA THR A 109 -1.17 1.15 -0.50
C THR A 109 -2.02 1.16 0.77
N VAL A 110 -1.38 0.88 1.88
CA VAL A 110 -1.90 1.10 3.23
C VAL A 110 -1.02 2.16 3.89
N LEU A 111 -1.62 3.17 4.48
CA LEU A 111 -0.93 4.18 5.28
C LEU A 111 -1.21 3.91 6.76
N ALA A 112 -0.19 4.03 7.59
CA ALA A 112 -0.28 3.82 9.03
C ALA A 112 0.47 4.94 9.75
N ASN A 113 -0.19 5.62 10.67
CA ASN A 113 0.51 6.54 11.55
C ASN A 113 1.09 5.74 12.73
N ILE A 114 2.40 5.62 12.77
CA ILE A 114 3.14 4.84 13.77
C ILE A 114 3.74 5.71 14.87
N THR A 115 3.39 7.00 14.93
CA THR A 115 3.89 7.92 15.95
C THR A 115 3.66 7.35 17.35
N GLY A 116 4.74 7.23 18.11
CA GLY A 116 4.70 6.65 19.46
C GLY A 116 4.62 5.12 19.53
N CYS A 117 4.60 4.39 18.39
CA CYS A 117 4.50 2.93 18.39
C CYS A 117 5.88 2.23 18.26
N GLY A 118 6.87 2.89 17.72
CA GLY A 118 8.19 2.30 17.43
C GLY A 118 8.85 1.62 18.63
N HIS A 119 8.72 2.20 19.82
CA HIS A 119 9.33 1.64 21.04
C HIS A 119 8.85 0.22 21.37
N LEU A 120 7.67 -0.20 20.92
CA LEU A 120 7.11 -1.55 21.13
C LEU A 120 7.78 -2.61 20.26
N PHE A 121 8.52 -2.18 19.23
CA PHE A 121 9.08 -3.04 18.18
C PHE A 121 10.60 -2.86 18.01
N GLY A 122 11.26 -2.22 18.97
CA GLY A 122 12.71 -1.94 18.88
C GLY A 122 13.06 -0.78 17.94
N GLY A 123 12.15 0.18 17.77
CA GLY A 123 12.27 1.34 16.90
C GLY A 123 11.44 1.22 15.62
N ASP A 124 11.40 2.31 14.86
CA ASP A 124 10.60 2.38 13.62
C ASP A 124 11.08 1.38 12.57
N LEU A 125 12.38 1.12 12.49
CA LEU A 125 12.92 0.09 11.60
C LEU A 125 12.46 -1.32 12.01
N GLY A 126 12.47 -1.63 13.29
CA GLY A 126 11.98 -2.91 13.81
C GLY A 126 10.50 -3.12 13.49
N LEU A 127 9.68 -2.08 13.70
CA LEU A 127 8.28 -2.07 13.35
C LEU A 127 8.07 -2.31 11.84
N ALA A 128 8.80 -1.59 10.99
CA ALA A 128 8.70 -1.71 9.53
C ALA A 128 9.12 -3.09 9.03
N LEU A 129 10.16 -3.68 9.61
CA LEU A 129 10.62 -5.05 9.31
C LEU A 129 9.57 -6.09 9.70
N GLU A 130 8.94 -5.94 10.86
CA GLU A 130 7.89 -6.87 11.30
C GLU A 130 6.65 -6.77 10.41
N MET A 131 6.21 -5.55 10.03
CA MET A 131 5.13 -5.35 9.07
C MET A 131 5.44 -6.01 7.72
N GLN A 132 6.63 -5.82 7.19
CA GLN A 132 7.05 -6.43 5.94
C GLN A 132 7.05 -7.95 6.03
N SER A 133 7.63 -8.51 7.10
CA SER A 133 7.71 -9.95 7.35
C SER A 133 6.33 -10.59 7.41
N GLU A 134 5.39 -9.99 8.13
CA GLU A 134 4.01 -10.50 8.20
C GLU A 134 3.32 -10.53 6.84
N CYS A 135 3.51 -9.51 6.01
CA CYS A 135 2.96 -9.51 4.65
C CYS A 135 3.61 -10.58 3.78
N LEU A 136 4.93 -10.74 3.86
CA LEU A 136 5.67 -11.77 3.12
C LEU A 136 5.23 -13.19 3.49
N GLN A 137 5.00 -13.47 4.78
CA GLN A 137 4.48 -14.76 5.25
C GLN A 137 3.11 -15.10 4.67
N ARG A 138 2.32 -14.10 4.30
CA ARG A 138 1.03 -14.26 3.62
C ARG A 138 1.13 -14.27 2.09
N GLY A 139 2.34 -14.24 1.54
CA GLY A 139 2.60 -14.27 0.11
C GLY A 139 2.55 -12.90 -0.58
N TYR A 140 2.41 -11.80 0.17
CA TYR A 140 2.42 -10.46 -0.39
C TYR A 140 3.84 -9.88 -0.41
N ARG A 141 4.29 -9.46 -1.56
CA ARG A 141 5.52 -8.69 -1.70
C ARG A 141 5.20 -7.21 -1.50
N VAL A 142 5.64 -6.65 -0.39
CA VAL A 142 5.37 -5.27 -0.01
C VAL A 142 6.67 -4.48 0.15
N ARG A 143 6.61 -3.19 -0.12
CA ARG A 143 7.62 -2.22 0.27
C ARG A 143 7.09 -1.41 1.43
N VAL A 144 7.92 -1.24 2.43
CA VAL A 144 7.60 -0.43 3.61
C VAL A 144 8.57 0.74 3.68
N SER A 145 8.05 1.92 3.90
CA SER A 145 8.82 3.12 4.15
C SER A 145 8.21 3.90 5.29
N VAL A 146 9.07 4.52 6.08
CA VAL A 146 8.69 5.37 7.21
C VAL A 146 9.28 6.76 6.97
N ALA A 147 8.47 7.79 7.14
CA ALA A 147 8.85 9.19 6.99
C ALA A 147 7.93 10.07 7.86
N ASP A 148 8.29 11.33 8.04
CA ASP A 148 7.50 12.27 8.85
C ASP A 148 6.15 12.59 8.20
N SER A 149 6.09 12.60 6.86
CA SER A 149 4.87 12.87 6.12
C SER A 149 4.34 11.66 5.35
N PRO A 150 3.01 11.50 5.25
CA PRO A 150 2.40 10.45 4.44
C PRO A 150 2.82 10.52 2.97
N GLY A 151 2.97 11.73 2.43
CA GLY A 151 3.38 11.97 1.05
C GLY A 151 4.79 11.44 0.76
N THR A 152 5.75 11.75 1.62
CA THR A 152 7.13 11.25 1.49
C THR A 152 7.18 9.74 1.67
N ALA A 153 6.52 9.19 2.70
CA ALA A 153 6.46 7.75 2.90
C ALA A 153 5.93 7.03 1.66
N TRP A 154 4.80 7.49 1.13
CA TRP A 154 4.19 6.94 -0.08
C TRP A 154 5.11 7.04 -1.30
N ALA A 155 5.72 8.21 -1.51
CA ALA A 155 6.62 8.45 -2.64
C ALA A 155 7.82 7.50 -2.62
N ILE A 156 8.45 7.30 -1.47
CA ILE A 156 9.61 6.42 -1.31
C ILE A 156 9.23 4.96 -1.57
N ALA A 157 8.12 4.47 -1.00
CA ALA A 157 7.66 3.10 -1.21
C ALA A 157 7.41 2.80 -2.70
N ARG A 158 6.91 3.77 -3.46
CA ARG A 158 6.63 3.65 -4.90
C ARG A 158 7.85 3.92 -5.79
N ALA A 159 8.77 4.78 -5.35
CA ALA A 159 9.93 5.19 -6.13
C ALA A 159 10.81 4.02 -6.60
N ALA A 160 10.75 2.91 -5.91
CA ALA A 160 11.44 1.69 -6.31
C ALA A 160 11.02 1.10 -7.67
N GLN A 161 9.94 1.61 -8.27
CA GLN A 161 9.57 1.27 -9.65
C GLN A 161 10.46 2.02 -10.67
N TRP A 162 11.11 3.11 -10.26
CA TRP A 162 11.88 4.01 -11.11
C TRP A 162 13.31 4.27 -10.61
N ALA A 163 13.60 3.85 -9.37
CA ALA A 163 14.90 4.03 -8.73
C ALA A 163 15.38 2.71 -8.13
N ASP A 164 16.69 2.49 -8.15
CA ASP A 164 17.30 1.32 -7.53
C ASP A 164 17.35 1.52 -6.01
N LEU A 165 16.22 1.29 -5.36
CA LEU A 165 16.08 1.33 -3.91
C LEU A 165 16.09 -0.09 -3.34
N PRO A 166 16.69 -0.28 -2.16
CA PRO A 166 16.76 -1.59 -1.52
C PRO A 166 15.35 -2.13 -1.24
N TRP A 167 15.23 -3.44 -1.25
CA TRP A 167 13.98 -4.11 -0.91
C TRP A 167 13.65 -4.06 0.58
N THR A 168 14.66 -3.87 1.42
CA THR A 168 14.50 -3.69 2.87
C THR A 168 13.71 -2.42 3.19
N PRO A 169 12.96 -2.38 4.30
CA PRO A 169 12.28 -1.18 4.73
C PRO A 169 13.21 0.02 4.82
N LEU A 170 12.72 1.17 4.38
CA LEU A 170 13.47 2.41 4.41
C LEU A 170 12.85 3.35 5.44
N VAL A 171 13.65 3.75 6.43
CA VAL A 171 13.25 4.71 7.47
C VAL A 171 14.00 6.01 7.23
N VAL A 172 13.24 7.06 6.98
CA VAL A 172 13.75 8.42 6.87
C VAL A 172 13.89 9.00 8.27
N SER A 173 15.05 9.54 8.59
CA SER A 173 15.25 10.22 9.86
C SER A 173 14.40 11.50 9.93
N GLU A 174 13.95 11.86 11.13
CA GLU A 174 13.12 13.03 11.39
C GLU A 174 13.73 14.31 10.76
N GLY A 175 12.89 15.11 10.11
CA GLY A 175 13.26 16.33 9.42
C GLY A 175 14.05 16.12 8.11
N ARG A 176 14.15 14.90 7.60
CA ARG A 176 14.91 14.59 6.38
C ARG A 176 14.05 14.28 5.16
N ASP A 177 12.75 14.44 5.25
CA ASP A 177 11.80 14.14 4.17
C ASP A 177 12.18 14.83 2.85
N GLU A 178 12.39 16.14 2.86
CA GLU A 178 12.74 16.87 1.64
C GLU A 178 14.07 16.42 1.05
N LEU A 179 15.07 16.11 1.90
CA LEU A 179 16.38 15.64 1.44
C LEU A 179 16.28 14.31 0.68
N TRP A 180 15.41 13.42 1.13
CA TRP A 180 15.14 12.15 0.45
C TRP A 180 14.34 12.36 -0.83
N MET A 181 13.31 13.19 -0.78
CA MET A 181 12.48 13.49 -1.94
C MET A 181 13.28 14.08 -3.09
N ARG A 182 14.24 14.99 -2.83
CA ARG A 182 15.10 15.59 -3.84
C ARG A 182 15.83 14.56 -4.72
N ARG A 183 16.17 13.40 -4.17
CA ARG A 183 16.90 12.32 -4.87
C ARG A 183 16.00 11.49 -5.79
N LEU A 184 14.69 11.54 -5.59
CA LEU A 184 13.73 10.73 -6.31
C LEU A 184 13.44 11.28 -7.71
N PRO A 185 13.01 10.41 -8.65
CA PRO A 185 12.49 10.86 -9.93
C PRO A 185 11.16 11.60 -9.75
N ILE A 186 10.81 12.48 -10.70
CA ILE A 186 9.59 13.30 -10.62
C ILE A 186 8.30 12.47 -10.60
N GLU A 187 8.33 11.24 -11.07
CA GLU A 187 7.22 10.29 -10.99
C GLU A 187 6.79 9.99 -9.55
N ALA A 188 7.71 10.10 -8.60
CA ALA A 188 7.42 9.89 -7.19
C ALA A 188 6.46 10.95 -6.60
N LEU A 189 6.31 12.10 -7.27
CA LEU A 189 5.42 13.18 -6.85
C LEU A 189 3.94 12.97 -7.20
N ALA A 190 3.59 11.88 -7.87
CA ALA A 190 2.23 11.61 -8.35
C ALA A 190 1.65 12.77 -9.20
N LEU A 191 2.46 13.41 -10.01
CA LEU A 191 2.02 14.45 -10.93
C LEU A 191 1.20 13.86 -12.06
N GLN A 192 0.36 14.69 -12.69
CA GLN A 192 -0.39 14.25 -13.86
C GLN A 192 0.56 13.78 -14.97
N PRO A 193 0.23 12.72 -15.73
CA PRO A 193 1.11 12.17 -16.77
C PRO A 193 1.55 13.19 -17.83
N GLY A 194 0.67 14.14 -18.15
CA GLY A 194 1.00 15.25 -19.06
C GLY A 194 2.09 16.19 -18.51
N VAL A 195 2.02 16.48 -17.19
CA VAL A 195 3.02 17.30 -16.50
C VAL A 195 4.37 16.59 -16.47
N VAL A 196 4.37 15.29 -16.11
CA VAL A 196 5.60 14.47 -16.08
C VAL A 196 6.26 14.46 -17.47
N ARG A 197 5.47 14.26 -18.52
CA ARG A 197 5.99 14.28 -19.91
C ARG A 197 6.63 15.63 -20.24
N SER A 198 5.92 16.73 -19.98
CA SER A 198 6.44 18.07 -20.27
C SER A 198 7.69 18.41 -19.45
N LEU A 199 7.78 17.96 -18.20
CA LEU A 199 8.98 18.13 -17.40
C LEU A 199 10.17 17.34 -17.97
N ARG A 200 9.95 16.11 -18.42
CA ARG A 200 10.98 15.30 -19.08
C ARG A 200 11.47 15.91 -20.40
N GLU A 201 10.57 16.49 -21.21
CA GLU A 201 10.93 17.23 -22.41
C GLU A 201 11.85 18.44 -22.11
N LEU A 202 11.82 18.95 -20.87
CA LEU A 202 12.69 20.01 -20.35
C LEU A 202 13.93 19.46 -19.61
N ASP A 203 14.21 18.16 -19.71
CA ASP A 203 15.29 17.48 -18.98
C ASP A 203 15.15 17.57 -17.44
N VAL A 204 13.94 17.84 -16.94
CA VAL A 204 13.63 17.79 -15.50
C VAL A 204 13.18 16.38 -15.15
N VAL A 205 14.11 15.54 -14.74
CA VAL A 205 13.86 14.10 -14.43
C VAL A 205 13.89 13.79 -12.93
N LYS A 206 14.45 14.68 -12.11
CA LYS A 206 14.54 14.53 -10.64
C LYS A 206 13.81 15.65 -9.93
N VAL A 207 13.31 15.34 -8.73
CA VAL A 207 12.65 16.31 -7.85
C VAL A 207 13.56 17.48 -7.51
N ASP A 208 14.86 17.23 -7.32
CA ASP A 208 15.84 18.29 -7.06
C ASP A 208 15.83 19.36 -8.15
N ARG A 209 15.89 18.97 -9.41
CA ARG A 209 15.82 19.90 -10.55
C ARG A 209 14.48 20.63 -10.66
N LEU A 210 13.39 19.95 -10.32
CA LEU A 210 12.08 20.58 -10.29
C LEU A 210 11.99 21.67 -9.24
N LEU A 211 12.59 21.45 -8.07
CA LEU A 211 12.59 22.42 -6.96
C LEU A 211 13.52 23.63 -7.17
N GLU A 212 14.43 23.55 -8.13
CA GLU A 212 15.25 24.70 -8.58
C GLU A 212 14.46 25.68 -9.47
N LEU A 213 13.34 25.23 -10.07
CA LEU A 213 12.52 26.08 -10.91
C LEU A 213 11.76 27.12 -10.08
N PRO A 214 11.61 28.35 -10.58
CA PRO A 214 10.79 29.34 -9.91
C PRO A 214 9.34 28.88 -9.74
N VAL A 215 8.82 28.99 -8.52
CA VAL A 215 7.44 28.55 -8.19
C VAL A 215 6.40 29.19 -9.12
N GLY A 216 6.60 30.49 -9.48
CA GLY A 216 5.73 31.21 -10.41
C GLY A 216 5.71 30.59 -11.81
N GLU A 217 6.82 30.02 -12.30
CA GLU A 217 6.88 29.33 -13.59
C GLU A 217 6.16 28.00 -13.56
N ILE A 218 6.33 27.25 -12.47
CA ILE A 218 5.61 25.98 -12.26
C ILE A 218 4.11 26.25 -12.23
N LYS A 219 3.67 27.24 -11.46
CA LYS A 219 2.26 27.64 -11.36
C LYS A 219 1.68 28.05 -12.70
N ARG A 220 2.39 28.95 -13.43
CA ARG A 220 1.94 29.47 -14.71
C ARG A 220 1.80 28.38 -15.79
N ARG A 221 2.72 27.39 -15.80
CA ARG A 221 2.79 26.37 -16.83
C ARG A 221 1.96 25.15 -16.50
N PHE A 222 1.92 24.73 -15.26
CA PHE A 222 1.33 23.46 -14.83
C PHE A 222 0.16 23.61 -13.85
N GLY A 223 -0.14 24.84 -13.41
CA GLY A 223 -1.27 25.15 -12.53
C GLY A 223 -1.02 24.94 -11.04
N ASP A 224 -1.97 25.42 -10.23
CA ASP A 224 -1.91 25.34 -8.76
C ASP A 224 -1.97 23.90 -8.25
N GLU A 225 -2.62 23.00 -8.95
CA GLU A 225 -2.71 21.60 -8.55
C GLU A 225 -1.33 20.92 -8.54
N THR A 226 -0.48 21.25 -9.51
CA THR A 226 0.89 20.72 -9.55
C THR A 226 1.70 21.16 -8.35
N LEU A 227 1.62 22.45 -7.99
CA LEU A 227 2.29 22.98 -6.79
C LEU A 227 1.78 22.31 -5.53
N TRP A 228 0.46 22.16 -5.39
CA TRP A 228 -0.14 21.51 -4.25
C TRP A 228 0.33 20.06 -4.11
N ARG A 229 0.44 19.30 -5.22
CA ARG A 229 0.98 17.93 -5.22
C ARG A 229 2.45 17.90 -4.79
N ILE A 230 3.26 18.83 -5.26
CA ILE A 230 4.67 18.98 -4.85
C ILE A 230 4.75 19.24 -3.34
N ASP A 231 4.04 20.24 -2.84
CA ASP A 231 4.07 20.63 -1.42
C ASP A 231 3.57 19.51 -0.51
N ARG A 232 2.56 18.78 -0.95
CA ARG A 232 2.05 17.62 -0.27
C ARG A 232 3.07 16.48 -0.21
N ALA A 233 3.71 16.16 -1.32
CA ALA A 233 4.72 15.10 -1.39
C ALA A 233 5.95 15.43 -0.53
N LEU A 234 6.26 16.72 -0.37
CA LEU A 234 7.34 17.22 0.48
C LEU A 234 6.96 17.38 1.95
N GLY A 235 5.71 17.06 2.33
CA GLY A 235 5.23 17.22 3.69
C GLY A 235 5.02 18.67 4.14
N ARG A 236 5.02 19.64 3.21
CA ARG A 236 4.78 21.06 3.50
C ARG A 236 3.31 21.37 3.80
N VAL A 237 2.41 20.49 3.37
CA VAL A 237 0.98 20.57 3.66
C VAL A 237 0.63 19.43 4.60
N GLN A 238 0.01 19.77 5.73
CA GLN A 238 -0.51 18.75 6.65
C GLN A 238 -1.69 18.03 6.02
N GLU A 239 -1.60 16.72 5.94
CA GLU A 239 -2.64 15.86 5.42
C GLU A 239 -3.20 14.99 6.55
N PRO A 240 -4.44 15.23 6.99
CA PRO A 240 -5.07 14.35 7.95
C PRO A 240 -5.31 12.98 7.30
N LEU A 241 -4.85 11.92 7.94
CA LEU A 241 -5.16 10.56 7.50
C LEU A 241 -6.60 10.24 7.89
N GLU A 242 -7.43 9.94 6.90
CA GLU A 242 -8.76 9.35 7.13
C GLU A 242 -8.57 7.90 7.58
N CYS A 243 -8.52 7.71 8.91
CA CYS A 243 -8.28 6.39 9.48
C CYS A 243 -9.52 5.51 9.39
N LEU A 244 -9.30 4.23 9.12
CA LEU A 244 -10.34 3.22 9.19
C LEU A 244 -10.84 3.12 10.64
N PRO A 245 -12.17 3.07 10.85
CA PRO A 245 -12.72 2.91 12.18
C PRO A 245 -12.30 1.55 12.74
N MET A 246 -11.49 1.57 13.80
CA MET A 246 -11.15 0.35 14.51
C MET A 246 -12.41 -0.17 15.20
N PRO A 247 -12.82 -1.41 14.97
CA PRO A 247 -14.00 -1.93 15.61
C PRO A 247 -13.77 -2.04 17.11
N ASP A 248 -14.73 -1.57 17.90
CA ASP A 248 -14.70 -1.73 19.33
C ASP A 248 -14.51 -3.21 19.71
N PRO A 249 -13.55 -3.53 20.57
CA PRO A 249 -13.40 -4.89 21.06
C PRO A 249 -14.66 -5.30 21.82
N VAL A 250 -15.12 -6.53 21.60
CA VAL A 250 -16.14 -7.10 22.46
C VAL A 250 -15.46 -7.53 23.76
N MET A 251 -15.82 -6.88 24.86
CA MET A 251 -15.25 -7.12 26.17
C MET A 251 -16.37 -7.39 27.15
N ALA A 252 -16.12 -8.29 28.07
CA ALA A 252 -16.89 -8.51 29.27
C ALA A 252 -15.96 -8.45 30.48
N GLY A 253 -16.46 -7.99 31.61
CA GLY A 253 -15.67 -7.87 32.82
C GLY A 253 -16.50 -8.11 34.06
N ARG A 254 -15.89 -8.70 35.07
CA ARG A 254 -16.50 -8.93 36.36
C ARG A 254 -15.58 -8.44 37.47
N ILE A 255 -16.15 -7.74 38.42
CA ILE A 255 -15.48 -7.32 39.66
C ILE A 255 -16.06 -8.20 40.77
N PHE A 256 -15.19 -8.85 41.51
CA PHE A 256 -15.58 -9.60 42.70
C PHE A 256 -15.52 -8.67 43.92
N GLU A 257 -16.59 -8.62 44.69
CA GLU A 257 -16.66 -7.78 45.92
C GLU A 257 -15.68 -8.23 46.98
N PHE A 258 -15.29 -9.51 46.97
CA PHE A 258 -14.35 -10.08 47.92
C PHE A 258 -13.21 -10.81 47.21
N PRO A 259 -12.03 -10.89 47.84
CA PRO A 259 -10.92 -11.65 47.26
C PRO A 259 -11.29 -13.11 47.01
N VAL A 260 -11.11 -13.55 45.76
CA VAL A 260 -11.38 -14.91 45.34
C VAL A 260 -10.08 -15.71 45.35
N SER A 261 -9.98 -16.66 46.31
CA SER A 261 -8.82 -17.56 46.44
C SER A 261 -9.07 -18.96 45.86
N ARG A 262 -10.31 -19.30 45.52
CA ARG A 262 -10.68 -20.61 44.96
C ARG A 262 -10.70 -20.58 43.42
N SER A 263 -10.01 -21.54 42.80
CA SER A 263 -9.88 -21.63 41.37
C SER A 263 -11.20 -21.96 40.64
N ASP A 264 -12.09 -22.71 41.26
CA ASP A 264 -13.43 -23.05 40.76
C ASP A 264 -14.31 -21.82 40.55
N TRP A 265 -14.27 -20.85 41.46
CA TRP A 265 -15.00 -19.58 41.33
C TRP A 265 -14.46 -18.70 40.19
N LEU A 266 -13.13 -18.69 40.02
CA LEU A 266 -12.50 -18.00 38.88
C LEU A 266 -12.88 -18.65 37.57
N GLN A 267 -12.91 -20.00 37.54
CA GLN A 267 -13.31 -20.72 36.35
C GLN A 267 -14.77 -20.46 35.96
N GLU A 268 -15.67 -20.42 36.93
CA GLU A 268 -17.08 -20.13 36.68
C GLU A 268 -17.26 -18.70 36.16
N GLY A 269 -16.64 -17.72 36.85
CA GLY A 269 -16.65 -16.34 36.37
C GLY A 269 -16.09 -16.19 34.97
N LEU A 270 -15.03 -16.93 34.61
CA LEU A 270 -14.48 -16.93 33.25
C LEU A 270 -15.45 -17.53 32.21
N ARG A 271 -16.15 -18.62 32.56
CA ARG A 271 -17.17 -19.21 31.67
C ARG A 271 -18.29 -18.22 31.36
N GLU A 272 -18.80 -17.53 32.38
CA GLU A 272 -19.83 -16.52 32.19
C GLU A 272 -19.34 -15.39 31.25
N LEU A 273 -18.14 -14.87 31.49
CA LEU A 273 -17.55 -13.85 30.63
C LEU A 273 -17.35 -14.32 29.19
N VAL A 274 -16.95 -15.58 28.99
CA VAL A 274 -16.81 -16.16 27.63
C VAL A 274 -18.17 -16.23 26.92
N VAL A 275 -19.24 -16.62 27.65
CA VAL A 275 -20.60 -16.67 27.09
C VAL A 275 -21.07 -15.26 26.70
N GLU A 276 -20.83 -14.28 27.56
CA GLU A 276 -21.19 -12.88 27.28
C GLU A 276 -20.45 -12.32 26.06
N VAL A 277 -19.13 -12.55 25.96
CA VAL A 277 -18.34 -12.16 24.80
C VAL A 277 -18.81 -12.88 23.54
N ALA A 278 -19.12 -14.18 23.63
CA ALA A 278 -19.64 -14.96 22.50
C ALA A 278 -20.97 -14.40 22.00
N ALA A 279 -21.90 -14.08 22.89
CA ALA A 279 -23.17 -13.45 22.53
C ALA A 279 -22.96 -12.07 21.88
N GLY A 280 -22.06 -11.26 22.42
CA GLY A 280 -21.70 -9.96 21.85
C GLY A 280 -21.02 -10.06 20.47
N LEU A 281 -20.25 -11.11 20.20
CA LEU A 281 -19.67 -11.39 18.88
C LEU A 281 -20.75 -11.86 17.90
N GLN A 282 -21.61 -12.78 18.34
CA GLN A 282 -22.68 -13.33 17.52
C GLN A 282 -23.67 -12.25 17.06
N SER A 283 -24.04 -11.33 17.95
CA SER A 283 -24.94 -10.19 17.61
C SER A 283 -24.32 -9.26 16.55
N ARG A 284 -22.98 -9.24 16.44
CA ARG A 284 -22.25 -8.46 15.45
C ARG A 284 -21.83 -9.28 14.21
N GLY A 285 -22.30 -10.53 14.09
CA GLY A 285 -21.92 -11.44 13.01
C GLY A 285 -20.41 -11.74 12.96
N ARG A 286 -19.75 -11.78 14.13
CA ARG A 286 -18.29 -11.98 14.27
C ARG A 286 -17.97 -13.26 15.02
N VAL A 287 -16.76 -13.74 14.80
CA VAL A 287 -16.17 -14.87 15.54
C VAL A 287 -14.85 -14.45 16.16
N ALA A 288 -14.51 -15.05 17.30
CA ALA A 288 -13.23 -14.80 17.96
C ALA A 288 -12.13 -15.65 17.32
N GLY A 289 -11.06 -15.02 16.82
CA GLY A 289 -9.82 -15.72 16.48
C GLY A 289 -8.89 -15.86 17.70
N ARG A 290 -9.08 -14.98 18.71
CA ARG A 290 -8.28 -14.98 19.94
C ARG A 290 -9.08 -14.36 21.08
N LEU A 291 -8.99 -14.97 22.25
CA LEU A 291 -9.51 -14.44 23.52
C LEU A 291 -8.33 -14.14 24.45
N VAL A 292 -8.38 -12.99 25.11
CA VAL A 292 -7.39 -12.62 26.13
C VAL A 292 -8.13 -12.36 27.42
N CYS A 293 -7.81 -13.14 28.42
CA CYS A 293 -8.28 -12.91 29.79
C CYS A 293 -7.19 -12.20 30.61
N ARG A 294 -7.57 -11.15 31.30
CA ARG A 294 -6.69 -10.46 32.27
C ARG A 294 -7.31 -10.52 33.64
N VAL A 295 -6.57 -11.05 34.58
CA VAL A 295 -6.92 -11.02 35.99
C VAL A 295 -6.05 -9.97 36.66
N ARG A 296 -6.66 -9.09 37.46
CA ARG A 296 -5.94 -8.12 38.29
C ARG A 296 -6.28 -8.39 39.73
N SER A 297 -5.28 -8.43 40.58
CA SER A 297 -5.44 -8.33 42.04
C SER A 297 -5.09 -6.91 42.45
N GLU A 298 -5.88 -6.34 43.36
CA GLU A 298 -5.49 -5.12 44.05
C GLU A 298 -4.36 -5.40 45.04
#